data_841e4ffa64b0721323a87f9d59324995
#
_entry.id   841e4ffa64b0721323a87f9d59324995
#
_cell.length_a   1.000
_cell.length_b   1.000
_cell.length_c   1.000
_cell.angle_alpha   90.00
_cell.angle_beta   90.00
_cell.angle_gamma   90.00
#
_symmetry.space_group_name_H-M   'P 1'
#
loop_
_entity.id
_entity.type
_entity.pdbx_description
1 polymer ?
#
loop_
_entity_poly.entity_id
_entity_poly.type
_entity_poly.pdbx_seq_one_letter_code
_entity_poly.pdbx_strand_id
1 'polypeptide(L)'
;MSLVIPSVGRESGYPVAIIQHGLNGRRDFIMAAANELAKNGIASIAIDAVGHGDRYECPFWGPLFDAVCEPMDELFNCTGAAGPDGLPDPDNLSAPLGFFELFASGLSFRDNFRQSVADLMWLARLIKGQRLDLSTIGSPGLDGNHIFFIGDSLGAIIGGTFMTAELNVPTGVLNVAGGGIAPTLLVNSPGINGEYGDLVRLAFCLSPEDLASNDSQFVNLAQTVLDPGDPINYAPYALKDPLVGEKPKNILQIEVIWDHLVPNSSNEGPCPGIWTEAAEALLP
;
A
#
# COMPACT_ATOMS: atom_id res chain seq x y z
N MET A 1 -14.47 -1.92 -6.21
CA MET A 1 -13.63 -2.87 -6.98
C MET A 1 -13.73 -2.51 -8.45
N SER A 2 -12.60 -2.46 -9.15
CA SER A 2 -12.52 -2.28 -10.62
C SER A 2 -11.96 -3.56 -11.25
N LEU A 3 -12.51 -3.96 -12.40
CA LEU A 3 -12.13 -5.18 -13.11
C LEU A 3 -12.04 -4.89 -14.62
N VAL A 4 -10.94 -5.29 -15.24
CA VAL A 4 -10.75 -5.21 -16.68
C VAL A 4 -10.52 -6.63 -17.22
N ILE A 5 -11.31 -7.01 -18.21
CA ILE A 5 -11.27 -8.32 -18.86
C ILE A 5 -10.75 -8.14 -20.30
N PRO A 6 -9.83 -9.00 -20.77
CA PRO A 6 -9.42 -9.00 -22.18
C PRO A 6 -10.60 -9.23 -23.14
N SER A 7 -10.61 -8.54 -24.27
CA SER A 7 -11.65 -8.70 -25.30
C SER A 7 -11.53 -10.02 -26.08
N VAL A 8 -10.35 -10.66 -26.05
CA VAL A 8 -10.12 -11.95 -26.70
C VAL A 8 -10.62 -13.06 -25.77
N GLY A 9 -11.62 -13.80 -26.21
CA GLY A 9 -12.24 -14.85 -25.40
C GLY A 9 -11.26 -15.98 -25.04
N ARG A 10 -11.41 -16.52 -23.82
CA ARG A 10 -10.77 -17.77 -23.35
C ARG A 10 -11.84 -18.68 -22.76
N GLU A 11 -11.73 -19.97 -23.03
CA GLU A 11 -12.69 -20.95 -22.49
C GLU A 11 -12.46 -21.27 -21.01
N SER A 12 -11.21 -21.18 -20.53
CA SER A 12 -10.78 -21.62 -19.21
C SER A 12 -10.61 -20.52 -18.16
N GLY A 13 -11.12 -19.30 -18.42
CA GLY A 13 -10.89 -18.14 -17.56
C GLY A 13 -9.55 -17.43 -17.85
N TYR A 14 -9.40 -16.22 -17.32
CA TYR A 14 -8.23 -15.39 -17.55
C TYR A 14 -7.27 -15.43 -16.36
N PRO A 15 -5.95 -15.64 -16.59
CA PRO A 15 -4.96 -15.22 -15.58
C PRO A 15 -5.26 -13.80 -15.14
N VAL A 16 -5.00 -13.49 -13.88
CA VAL A 16 -5.40 -12.18 -13.33
C VAL A 16 -4.28 -11.54 -12.53
N ALA A 17 -4.08 -10.24 -12.75
CA ALA A 17 -3.22 -9.40 -11.94
C ALA A 17 -4.07 -8.59 -10.95
N ILE A 18 -3.79 -8.74 -9.66
CA ILE A 18 -4.28 -7.84 -8.63
C ILE A 18 -3.39 -6.61 -8.65
N ILE A 19 -3.97 -5.43 -8.83
CA ILE A 19 -3.23 -4.16 -8.89
C ILE A 19 -3.61 -3.31 -7.69
N GLN A 20 -2.59 -2.89 -6.92
CA GLN A 20 -2.76 -2.01 -5.76
C GLN A 20 -2.12 -0.65 -6.04
N HIS A 21 -2.90 0.40 -5.92
CA HIS A 21 -2.49 1.79 -6.11
C HIS A 21 -1.60 2.32 -4.99
N GLY A 22 -0.90 3.41 -5.26
CA GLY A 22 -0.11 4.17 -4.29
C GLY A 22 -0.94 5.12 -3.44
N LEU A 23 -0.24 5.89 -2.60
CA LEU A 23 -0.83 6.95 -1.78
C LEU A 23 -1.57 7.96 -2.67
N ASN A 24 -2.69 8.49 -2.21
CA ASN A 24 -3.60 9.37 -2.99
C ASN A 24 -4.20 8.72 -4.25
N GLY A 25 -3.93 7.44 -4.48
CA GLY A 25 -4.52 6.71 -5.58
C GLY A 25 -5.88 6.10 -5.21
N ARG A 26 -6.45 5.44 -6.19
CA ARG A 26 -7.70 4.68 -6.05
C ARG A 26 -7.68 3.51 -7.02
N ARG A 27 -8.65 2.60 -6.89
CA ARG A 27 -8.74 1.40 -7.76
C ARG A 27 -8.70 1.69 -9.26
N ASP A 28 -9.04 2.92 -9.71
CA ASP A 28 -8.99 3.29 -11.12
C ASP A 28 -7.55 3.40 -11.66
N PHE A 29 -6.55 3.40 -10.77
CA PHE A 29 -5.14 3.26 -11.14
C PHE A 29 -4.87 1.99 -11.97
N ILE A 30 -5.74 0.97 -11.88
CA ILE A 30 -5.70 -0.22 -12.74
C ILE A 30 -5.52 0.13 -14.22
N MET A 31 -6.06 1.26 -14.67
CA MET A 31 -6.01 1.69 -16.07
C MET A 31 -4.57 1.96 -16.57
N ALA A 32 -3.62 2.21 -15.68
CA ALA A 32 -2.22 2.41 -16.03
C ALA A 32 -1.60 1.17 -16.71
N ALA A 33 -2.00 -0.03 -16.30
CA ALA A 33 -1.45 -1.29 -16.82
C ALA A 33 -2.48 -2.17 -17.55
N ALA A 34 -3.78 -1.93 -17.36
CA ALA A 34 -4.85 -2.82 -17.80
C ALA A 34 -4.83 -3.14 -19.31
N ASN A 35 -4.55 -2.14 -20.15
CA ASN A 35 -4.50 -2.33 -21.60
C ASN A 35 -3.35 -3.28 -22.03
N GLU A 36 -2.18 -3.11 -21.43
CA GLU A 36 -1.02 -3.96 -21.76
C GLU A 36 -1.22 -5.38 -21.24
N LEU A 37 -1.78 -5.52 -20.06
CA LEU A 37 -2.15 -6.84 -19.51
C LEU A 37 -3.20 -7.51 -20.38
N ALA A 38 -4.26 -6.79 -20.78
CA ALA A 38 -5.33 -7.33 -21.62
C ALA A 38 -4.85 -7.78 -23.01
N LYS A 39 -3.92 -7.05 -23.63
CA LYS A 39 -3.26 -7.48 -24.89
C LYS A 39 -2.54 -8.81 -24.75
N ASN A 40 -2.05 -9.11 -23.56
CA ASN A 40 -1.38 -10.37 -23.23
C ASN A 40 -2.34 -11.43 -22.65
N GLY A 41 -3.65 -11.20 -22.71
CA GLY A 41 -4.66 -12.14 -22.25
C GLY A 41 -4.75 -12.26 -20.73
N ILE A 42 -4.30 -11.24 -19.98
CA ILE A 42 -4.33 -11.17 -18.52
C ILE A 42 -5.42 -10.17 -18.11
N ALA A 43 -6.36 -10.63 -17.30
CA ALA A 43 -7.32 -9.74 -16.65
C ALA A 43 -6.63 -8.96 -15.54
N SER A 44 -7.20 -7.83 -15.15
CA SER A 44 -6.70 -7.05 -14.01
C SER A 44 -7.85 -6.67 -13.09
N ILE A 45 -7.58 -6.69 -11.77
CA ILE A 45 -8.54 -6.39 -10.72
C ILE A 45 -7.89 -5.51 -9.66
N ALA A 46 -8.63 -4.52 -9.15
CA ALA A 46 -8.16 -3.60 -8.13
C ALA A 46 -9.24 -3.30 -7.10
N ILE A 47 -8.80 -3.03 -5.88
CA ILE A 47 -9.63 -2.49 -4.79
C ILE A 47 -8.97 -1.22 -4.24
N ASP A 48 -9.76 -0.40 -3.56
CA ASP A 48 -9.21 0.73 -2.82
C ASP A 48 -8.55 0.25 -1.53
N ALA A 49 -7.39 0.77 -1.20
CA ALA A 49 -6.78 0.59 0.11
C ALA A 49 -7.63 1.26 1.20
N VAL A 50 -7.40 0.91 2.45
CA VAL A 50 -8.03 1.59 3.58
C VAL A 50 -7.77 3.09 3.48
N GLY A 51 -8.78 3.91 3.76
CA GLY A 51 -8.68 5.36 3.71
C GLY A 51 -8.46 5.97 2.32
N HIS A 52 -8.78 5.22 1.23
CA HIS A 52 -8.62 5.69 -0.15
C HIS A 52 -9.88 5.42 -0.99
N GLY A 53 -10.06 6.20 -2.03
CA GLY A 53 -11.18 6.06 -2.96
C GLY A 53 -12.52 6.04 -2.26
N ASP A 54 -13.40 5.09 -2.57
CA ASP A 54 -14.71 4.94 -1.94
C ASP A 54 -14.65 4.44 -0.48
N ARG A 55 -13.47 4.17 0.06
CA ARG A 55 -13.22 3.77 1.45
C ARG A 55 -12.66 4.92 2.29
N TYR A 56 -12.59 6.10 1.74
CA TYR A 56 -12.19 7.28 2.47
C TYR A 56 -13.37 7.75 3.33
N GLU A 57 -13.12 7.83 4.61
CA GLU A 57 -14.02 8.49 5.57
C GLU A 57 -13.30 9.74 6.08
N CYS A 58 -13.97 10.88 6.04
CA CYS A 58 -13.43 12.09 6.64
C CYS A 58 -13.27 11.83 8.15
N PRO A 59 -12.06 11.96 8.72
CA PRO A 59 -11.89 11.69 10.13
C PRO A 59 -12.76 12.62 10.96
N PHE A 60 -13.60 12.04 11.83
CA PHE A 60 -14.39 12.80 12.79
C PHE A 60 -13.44 13.32 13.89
N TRP A 61 -13.05 14.55 13.76
CA TRP A 61 -12.30 15.27 14.80
C TRP A 61 -13.31 15.79 15.82
N GLY A 62 -13.28 15.27 17.03
CA GLY A 62 -14.19 15.69 18.09
C GLY A 62 -13.99 17.15 18.51
N PRO A 63 -14.91 17.71 19.32
CA PRO A 63 -14.94 19.13 19.72
C PRO A 63 -13.65 19.67 20.35
N LEU A 64 -12.75 18.80 20.80
CA LEU A 64 -11.44 19.20 21.34
C LEU A 64 -10.49 19.69 20.25
N PHE A 65 -10.67 19.20 19.03
CA PHE A 65 -9.85 19.57 17.87
C PHE A 65 -10.33 20.89 17.24
N ASP A 66 -11.64 21.10 17.20
CA ASP A 66 -12.27 22.35 16.73
C ASP A 66 -11.78 23.58 17.51
N ALA A 67 -11.46 23.39 18.80
CA ALA A 67 -10.99 24.47 19.67
C ALA A 67 -9.51 24.84 19.49
N VAL A 68 -8.70 23.96 18.89
CA VAL A 68 -7.23 24.14 18.80
C VAL A 68 -6.78 24.36 17.35
N CYS A 69 -7.58 24.00 16.36
CA CYS A 69 -7.17 23.85 14.97
C CYS A 69 -8.10 24.54 13.96
N GLU A 70 -8.69 25.71 14.29
CA GLU A 70 -9.47 26.50 13.30
C GLU A 70 -8.77 26.70 11.95
N PRO A 71 -7.42 26.76 11.83
CA PRO A 71 -6.77 26.82 10.52
C PRO A 71 -6.74 25.49 9.76
N MET A 72 -7.12 24.37 10.37
CA MET A 72 -7.00 23.06 9.76
C MET A 72 -8.25 22.65 8.96
N ASP A 73 -9.39 23.30 9.18
CA ASP A 73 -10.60 23.06 8.36
C ASP A 73 -10.36 23.39 6.88
N GLU A 74 -9.48 24.34 6.56
CA GLU A 74 -9.10 24.61 5.17
C GLU A 74 -8.14 23.55 4.60
N LEU A 75 -7.33 22.92 5.46
CA LEU A 75 -6.40 21.86 5.07
C LEU A 75 -7.10 20.50 4.89
N PHE A 76 -8.19 20.29 5.62
CA PHE A 76 -8.97 19.04 5.63
C PHE A 76 -10.36 19.23 5.00
N ASN A 77 -10.50 20.05 4.00
CA ASN A 77 -11.78 20.39 3.38
C ASN A 77 -12.62 19.14 3.03
N CYS A 78 -13.36 18.65 4.01
CA CYS A 78 -14.28 17.52 3.89
C CYS A 78 -15.67 17.96 3.39
N THR A 79 -15.79 19.12 2.74
CA THR A 79 -17.05 19.70 2.28
C THR A 79 -17.45 19.28 0.87
N GLY A 80 -16.80 18.25 0.30
CA GLY A 80 -17.14 17.68 -1.01
C GLY A 80 -18.55 17.10 -1.07
N ALA A 81 -19.05 16.85 -2.28
CA ALA A 81 -20.30 16.15 -2.50
C ALA A 81 -20.21 14.74 -1.90
N ALA A 82 -21.33 14.25 -1.35
CA ALA A 82 -21.38 12.88 -0.83
C ALA A 82 -21.03 11.87 -1.93
N GLY A 83 -20.08 10.96 -1.61
CA GLY A 83 -19.76 9.81 -2.46
C GLY A 83 -20.91 8.79 -2.55
N PRO A 84 -20.72 7.68 -3.26
CA PRO A 84 -21.75 6.65 -3.44
C PRO A 84 -22.22 6.01 -2.13
N ASP A 85 -21.45 6.12 -1.06
CA ASP A 85 -21.74 5.68 0.30
C ASP A 85 -22.54 6.71 1.11
N GLY A 86 -22.76 7.91 0.59
CA GLY A 86 -23.48 9.00 1.23
C GLY A 86 -22.62 9.86 2.16
N LEU A 87 -21.31 9.61 2.22
CA LEU A 87 -20.35 10.39 3.00
C LEU A 87 -19.70 11.49 2.14
N PRO A 88 -19.25 12.60 2.73
CA PRO A 88 -18.54 13.64 1.99
C PRO A 88 -17.29 13.06 1.31
N ASP A 89 -17.18 13.24 0.00
CA ASP A 89 -16.02 12.82 -0.80
C ASP A 89 -15.03 13.99 -0.83
N PRO A 90 -13.85 13.89 -0.19
CA PRO A 90 -12.91 14.98 -0.19
C PRO A 90 -12.18 15.06 -1.52
N ASP A 91 -12.09 16.25 -2.07
CA ASP A 91 -11.26 16.51 -3.25
C ASP A 91 -9.78 16.25 -2.93
N ASN A 92 -9.28 15.12 -3.37
CA ASN A 92 -7.87 14.71 -3.61
C ASN A 92 -6.75 14.95 -2.57
N LEU A 93 -6.90 15.75 -1.54
CA LEU A 93 -5.79 16.11 -0.63
C LEU A 93 -5.78 15.35 0.70
N SER A 94 -6.83 14.65 1.03
CA SER A 94 -7.06 14.10 2.37
C SER A 94 -6.80 12.60 2.51
N ALA A 95 -6.62 11.87 1.41
CA ALA A 95 -6.36 10.43 1.45
C ALA A 95 -5.10 10.04 2.28
N PRO A 96 -3.96 10.78 2.24
CA PRO A 96 -2.81 10.46 3.06
C PRO A 96 -3.12 10.49 4.55
N LEU A 97 -3.87 11.50 4.97
CA LEU A 97 -4.19 11.71 6.38
C LEU A 97 -5.17 10.65 6.88
N GLY A 98 -6.14 10.24 6.06
CA GLY A 98 -7.05 9.15 6.35
C GLY A 98 -6.34 7.80 6.51
N PHE A 99 -5.34 7.53 5.67
CA PHE A 99 -4.56 6.29 5.79
C PHE A 99 -3.62 6.31 6.98
N PHE A 100 -2.93 7.41 7.20
CA PHE A 100 -1.97 7.53 8.29
C PHE A 100 -2.64 7.73 9.64
N GLU A 101 -3.86 8.31 9.68
CA GLU A 101 -4.60 8.61 10.91
C GLU A 101 -3.70 9.15 12.03
N LEU A 102 -2.74 10.01 11.67
CA LEU A 102 -1.65 10.46 12.53
C LEU A 102 -2.13 11.01 13.86
N PHE A 103 -3.29 11.65 13.87
CA PHE A 103 -3.87 12.26 15.06
C PHE A 103 -4.77 11.33 15.86
N ALA A 104 -5.26 10.24 15.27
CA ALA A 104 -6.13 9.32 15.96
C ALA A 104 -5.35 8.32 16.81
N SER A 105 -4.40 7.63 16.19
CA SER A 105 -3.59 6.61 16.89
C SER A 105 -2.53 6.04 15.95
N GLY A 106 -1.29 5.91 16.43
CA GLY A 106 -0.27 5.12 15.72
C GLY A 106 -0.67 3.65 15.51
N LEU A 107 -1.60 3.14 16.33
CA LEU A 107 -2.17 1.80 16.16
C LEU A 107 -3.08 1.73 14.94
N SER A 108 -3.90 2.75 14.69
CA SER A 108 -4.75 2.82 13.48
C SER A 108 -3.89 2.80 12.21
N PHE A 109 -2.82 3.60 12.19
CA PHE A 109 -1.89 3.59 11.07
C PHE A 109 -1.32 2.19 10.78
N ARG A 110 -0.80 1.50 11.80
CA ARG A 110 -0.38 0.09 11.70
C ARG A 110 -1.49 -0.81 11.17
N ASP A 111 -2.69 -0.67 11.74
CA ASP A 111 -3.79 -1.55 11.43
C ASP A 111 -4.38 -1.30 10.05
N ASN A 112 -4.25 -0.09 9.49
CA ASN A 112 -4.59 0.22 8.10
C ASN A 112 -3.71 -0.55 7.11
N PHE A 113 -2.40 -0.70 7.38
CA PHE A 113 -1.55 -1.62 6.61
C PHE A 113 -2.04 -3.05 6.69
N ARG A 114 -2.27 -3.54 7.90
CA ARG A 114 -2.71 -4.94 8.13
C ARG A 114 -4.07 -5.22 7.51
N GLN A 115 -5.02 -4.27 7.60
CA GLN A 115 -6.33 -4.42 6.99
C GLN A 115 -6.25 -4.42 5.47
N SER A 116 -5.43 -3.55 4.87
CA SER A 116 -5.22 -3.54 3.42
C SER A 116 -4.62 -4.86 2.92
N VAL A 117 -3.67 -5.43 3.65
CA VAL A 117 -3.14 -6.79 3.37
C VAL A 117 -4.24 -7.84 3.47
N ALA A 118 -5.05 -7.81 4.53
CA ALA A 118 -6.15 -8.78 4.73
C ALA A 118 -7.19 -8.71 3.62
N ASP A 119 -7.51 -7.51 3.14
CA ASP A 119 -8.45 -7.29 2.04
C ASP A 119 -7.92 -7.86 0.72
N LEU A 120 -6.63 -7.66 0.43
CA LEU A 120 -5.97 -8.27 -0.74
C LEU A 120 -5.94 -9.80 -0.64
N MET A 121 -5.66 -10.35 0.54
CA MET A 121 -5.73 -11.81 0.78
C MET A 121 -7.15 -12.33 0.58
N TRP A 122 -8.14 -11.58 1.02
CA TRP A 122 -9.54 -11.94 0.81
C TRP A 122 -9.91 -11.93 -0.67
N LEU A 123 -9.47 -10.90 -1.40
CA LEU A 123 -9.64 -10.82 -2.86
C LEU A 123 -8.98 -12.01 -3.58
N ALA A 124 -7.74 -12.34 -3.24
CA ALA A 124 -7.04 -13.50 -3.81
C ALA A 124 -7.80 -14.82 -3.56
N ARG A 125 -8.38 -14.99 -2.38
CA ARG A 125 -9.22 -16.17 -2.05
C ARG A 125 -10.53 -16.20 -2.81
N LEU A 126 -11.18 -15.06 -3.04
CA LEU A 126 -12.39 -14.97 -3.88
C LEU A 126 -12.07 -15.38 -5.32
N ILE A 127 -10.93 -14.93 -5.86
CA ILE A 127 -10.46 -15.32 -7.20
C ILE A 127 -10.14 -16.81 -7.22
N LYS A 128 -9.34 -17.29 -6.28
CA LYS A 128 -8.95 -18.71 -6.16
C LYS A 128 -10.15 -19.64 -6.06
N GLY A 129 -11.16 -19.24 -5.30
CA GLY A 129 -12.40 -19.99 -5.10
C GLY A 129 -13.43 -19.81 -6.21
N GLN A 130 -13.12 -19.05 -7.28
CA GLN A 130 -14.06 -18.73 -8.37
C GLN A 130 -15.40 -18.17 -7.87
N ARG A 131 -15.35 -17.32 -6.86
CA ARG A 131 -16.52 -16.77 -6.19
C ARG A 131 -16.99 -15.43 -6.75
N LEU A 132 -16.29 -14.90 -7.76
CA LEU A 132 -16.70 -13.70 -8.48
C LEU A 132 -17.61 -14.12 -9.63
N ASP A 133 -18.88 -13.78 -9.56
CA ASP A 133 -19.83 -14.02 -10.64
C ASP A 133 -19.64 -12.99 -11.75
N LEU A 134 -19.03 -13.43 -12.85
CA LEU A 134 -18.77 -12.60 -14.03
C LEU A 134 -19.70 -12.96 -15.20
N SER A 135 -20.71 -13.78 -14.98
CA SER A 135 -21.67 -14.21 -16.01
C SER A 135 -22.45 -13.03 -16.60
N THR A 136 -22.74 -12.01 -15.79
CA THR A 136 -23.46 -10.80 -16.22
C THR A 136 -22.72 -9.98 -17.27
N ILE A 137 -21.39 -10.11 -17.35
CA ILE A 137 -20.55 -9.46 -18.35
C ILE A 137 -20.07 -10.42 -19.44
N GLY A 138 -20.64 -11.64 -19.47
CA GLY A 138 -20.31 -12.65 -20.49
C GLY A 138 -18.88 -13.20 -20.39
N SER A 139 -18.23 -13.10 -19.23
CA SER A 139 -16.87 -13.59 -19.04
C SER A 139 -16.85 -15.04 -18.55
N PRO A 140 -15.90 -15.87 -19.01
CA PRO A 140 -15.72 -17.24 -18.51
C PRO A 140 -15.17 -17.32 -17.08
N GLY A 141 -14.84 -16.17 -16.47
CA GLY A 141 -14.27 -16.09 -15.14
C GLY A 141 -12.78 -15.80 -15.11
N LEU A 142 -12.21 -15.84 -13.90
CA LEU A 142 -10.78 -15.68 -13.66
C LEU A 142 -10.13 -17.03 -13.35
N ASP A 143 -8.90 -17.22 -13.81
CA ASP A 143 -8.12 -18.43 -13.52
C ASP A 143 -7.43 -18.28 -12.14
N GLY A 144 -8.03 -18.83 -11.13
CA GLY A 144 -7.51 -18.82 -9.75
C GLY A 144 -6.19 -19.59 -9.56
N ASN A 145 -5.62 -20.22 -10.58
CA ASN A 145 -4.31 -20.85 -10.52
C ASN A 145 -3.18 -19.94 -11.04
N HIS A 146 -3.55 -18.82 -11.68
CA HIS A 146 -2.61 -17.86 -12.25
C HIS A 146 -2.97 -16.45 -11.77
N ILE A 147 -2.65 -16.18 -10.51
CA ILE A 147 -2.86 -14.89 -9.87
C ILE A 147 -1.49 -14.21 -9.73
N PHE A 148 -1.40 -12.96 -10.18
CA PHE A 148 -0.23 -12.10 -10.09
C PHE A 148 -0.53 -10.88 -9.23
N PHE A 149 0.51 -10.21 -8.75
CA PHE A 149 0.38 -8.95 -8.02
C PHE A 149 1.20 -7.84 -8.65
N ILE A 150 0.68 -6.63 -8.66
CA ILE A 150 1.39 -5.41 -9.05
C ILE A 150 1.05 -4.35 -8.02
N GLY A 151 2.04 -3.90 -7.27
CA GLY A 151 1.90 -2.80 -6.31
C GLY A 151 2.71 -1.59 -6.74
N ASP A 152 2.17 -0.40 -6.52
CA ASP A 152 2.83 0.87 -6.79
C ASP A 152 2.96 1.69 -5.51
N SER A 153 4.15 2.18 -5.18
CA SER A 153 4.41 3.05 -4.02
C SER A 153 3.83 2.45 -2.73
N LEU A 154 2.88 3.12 -2.05
CA LEU A 154 2.17 2.55 -0.90
C LEU A 154 1.61 1.15 -1.20
N GLY A 155 1.10 0.92 -2.41
CA GLY A 155 0.62 -0.39 -2.84
C GLY A 155 1.72 -1.44 -2.92
N ALA A 156 2.96 -1.05 -3.22
CA ALA A 156 4.12 -1.94 -3.19
C ALA A 156 4.58 -2.21 -1.75
N ILE A 157 4.49 -1.23 -0.85
CA ILE A 157 4.77 -1.39 0.58
C ILE A 157 3.78 -2.41 1.18
N ILE A 158 2.47 -2.22 0.98
CA ILE A 158 1.42 -3.18 1.37
C ILE A 158 1.69 -4.54 0.71
N GLY A 159 2.08 -4.52 -0.57
CA GLY A 159 2.37 -5.69 -1.39
C GLY A 159 3.49 -6.55 -0.83
N GLY A 160 4.50 -5.97 -0.21
CA GLY A 160 5.59 -6.69 0.43
C GLY A 160 5.10 -7.68 1.50
N THR A 161 4.24 -7.21 2.39
CA THR A 161 3.61 -8.07 3.41
C THR A 161 2.59 -9.03 2.76
N PHE A 162 1.76 -8.54 1.83
CA PHE A 162 0.78 -9.36 1.13
C PHE A 162 1.41 -10.53 0.38
N MET A 163 2.44 -10.28 -0.42
CA MET A 163 3.16 -11.32 -1.18
C MET A 163 3.75 -12.39 -0.26
N THR A 164 4.18 -12.02 0.93
CA THR A 164 4.71 -12.97 1.90
C THR A 164 3.60 -13.83 2.51
N ALA A 165 2.48 -13.22 2.87
CA ALA A 165 1.41 -13.88 3.60
C ALA A 165 0.43 -14.67 2.71
N GLU A 166 0.26 -14.28 1.43
CA GLU A 166 -0.71 -14.91 0.52
C GLU A 166 -0.06 -16.00 -0.33
N LEU A 167 -0.47 -17.23 -0.11
CA LEU A 167 0.14 -18.44 -0.70
C LEU A 167 -0.21 -18.62 -2.17
N ASN A 168 -1.37 -18.11 -2.61
CA ASN A 168 -1.89 -18.30 -3.97
C ASN A 168 -1.34 -17.30 -4.99
N VAL A 169 -0.50 -16.36 -4.56
CA VAL A 169 0.12 -15.34 -5.42
C VAL A 169 1.63 -15.53 -5.42
N PRO A 170 2.17 -16.36 -6.32
CA PRO A 170 3.59 -16.70 -6.32
C PRO A 170 4.48 -15.65 -6.99
N THR A 171 3.92 -14.73 -7.77
CA THR A 171 4.69 -13.81 -8.61
C THR A 171 4.11 -12.40 -8.52
N GLY A 172 4.96 -11.39 -8.40
CA GLY A 172 4.54 -10.00 -8.35
C GLY A 172 5.60 -9.01 -8.76
N VAL A 173 5.15 -7.77 -8.98
CA VAL A 173 5.96 -6.59 -9.25
C VAL A 173 5.72 -5.60 -8.11
N LEU A 174 6.78 -5.13 -7.50
CA LEU A 174 6.77 -4.10 -6.47
C LEU A 174 7.50 -2.87 -7.00
N ASN A 175 6.72 -1.88 -7.44
CA ASN A 175 7.26 -0.63 -7.96
C ASN A 175 7.42 0.37 -6.82
N VAL A 176 8.64 0.83 -6.60
CA VAL A 176 9.06 1.77 -5.54
C VAL A 176 8.60 1.32 -4.16
N ALA A 177 8.84 0.04 -3.84
CA ALA A 177 8.56 -0.54 -2.54
C ALA A 177 9.57 -0.05 -1.49
N GLY A 178 9.15 -0.05 -0.23
CA GLY A 178 9.99 0.28 0.91
C GLY A 178 9.57 -0.48 2.15
N GLY A 179 10.39 -0.43 3.17
CA GLY A 179 10.13 -0.95 4.51
C GLY A 179 10.94 -0.16 5.53
N GLY A 180 10.79 -0.50 6.83
CA GLY A 180 11.26 0.40 7.88
C GLY A 180 10.44 1.69 7.85
N ILE A 181 9.13 1.56 7.99
CA ILE A 181 8.16 2.64 7.68
C ILE A 181 8.49 3.91 8.44
N ALA A 182 8.78 3.84 9.75
CA ALA A 182 9.06 5.03 10.54
C ALA A 182 10.36 5.73 10.11
N PRO A 183 11.54 5.09 10.07
CA PRO A 183 12.75 5.75 9.62
C PRO A 183 12.68 6.17 8.15
N THR A 184 12.06 5.37 7.28
CA THR A 184 11.96 5.68 5.86
C THR A 184 11.09 6.90 5.61
N LEU A 185 9.88 6.92 6.13
CA LEU A 185 8.92 7.99 5.84
C LEU A 185 9.12 9.23 6.71
N LEU A 186 9.40 9.06 8.02
CA LEU A 186 9.46 10.19 8.95
C LEU A 186 10.80 10.91 8.95
N VAL A 187 11.89 10.22 8.60
CA VAL A 187 13.25 10.80 8.63
C VAL A 187 13.85 10.95 7.24
N ASN A 188 13.90 9.84 6.49
CA ASN A 188 14.69 9.77 5.26
C ASN A 188 13.92 10.20 4.00
N SER A 189 12.59 10.36 4.06
CA SER A 189 11.80 10.84 2.93
C SER A 189 11.74 12.37 2.88
N PRO A 190 12.44 13.05 1.97
CA PRO A 190 12.34 14.51 1.87
C PRO A 190 10.93 14.99 1.55
N GLY A 191 10.18 14.24 0.74
CA GLY A 191 8.81 14.57 0.38
C GLY A 191 7.85 14.43 1.56
N ILE A 192 7.83 13.28 2.21
CA ILE A 192 6.93 13.04 3.36
C ILE A 192 7.32 13.92 4.56
N ASN A 193 8.60 13.96 4.91
CA ASN A 193 9.04 14.80 6.05
C ASN A 193 8.83 16.30 5.76
N GLY A 194 9.12 16.74 4.54
CA GLY A 194 8.92 18.15 4.15
C GLY A 194 7.46 18.56 4.12
N GLU A 195 6.56 17.67 3.72
CA GLU A 195 5.12 17.96 3.59
C GLU A 195 4.36 17.71 4.90
N TYR A 196 4.67 16.62 5.60
CA TYR A 196 3.90 16.18 6.78
C TYR A 196 4.70 16.23 8.09
N GLY A 197 6.01 16.48 8.06
CA GLY A 197 6.86 16.45 9.23
C GLY A 197 6.43 17.45 10.32
N ASP A 198 5.98 18.65 9.94
CA ASP A 198 5.45 19.63 10.88
C ASP A 198 4.15 19.16 11.53
N LEU A 199 3.29 18.50 10.79
CA LEU A 199 2.05 17.91 11.33
C LEU A 199 2.35 16.77 12.30
N VAL A 200 3.30 15.91 11.98
CA VAL A 200 3.75 14.84 12.89
C VAL A 200 4.32 15.45 14.18
N ARG A 201 5.18 16.46 14.06
CA ARG A 201 5.73 17.15 15.23
C ARG A 201 4.65 17.76 16.09
N LEU A 202 3.68 18.43 15.49
CA LEU A 202 2.55 19.02 16.20
C LEU A 202 1.69 17.94 16.90
N ALA A 203 1.34 16.87 16.18
CA ALA A 203 0.47 15.80 16.68
C ALA A 203 1.04 15.10 17.92
N PHE A 204 2.36 14.92 17.96
CA PHE A 204 3.04 14.18 19.01
C PHE A 204 3.86 15.07 19.95
N CYS A 205 3.71 16.40 19.87
CA CYS A 205 4.46 17.39 20.66
C CYS A 205 5.98 17.20 20.58
N LEU A 206 6.50 16.92 19.36
CA LEU A 206 7.91 16.61 19.12
C LEU A 206 8.74 17.87 18.88
N SER A 207 10.01 17.79 19.27
CA SER A 207 11.02 18.75 18.85
C SER A 207 11.52 18.43 17.43
N PRO A 208 12.20 19.39 16.75
CA PRO A 208 12.81 19.10 15.43
C PRO A 208 13.83 17.96 15.49
N GLU A 209 14.52 17.77 16.61
CA GLU A 209 15.53 16.74 16.82
C GLU A 209 14.93 15.33 16.85
N ASP A 210 13.66 15.19 17.25
CA ASP A 210 12.97 13.91 17.34
C ASP A 210 12.75 13.25 15.97
N LEU A 211 12.72 14.03 14.90
CA LEU A 211 12.62 13.53 13.50
C LEU A 211 13.90 13.79 12.69
N ALA A 212 15.01 14.17 13.34
CA ALA A 212 16.26 14.46 12.65
C ALA A 212 17.15 13.21 12.44
N SER A 213 16.86 12.10 13.10
CA SER A 213 17.69 10.90 13.09
C SER A 213 16.87 9.64 13.24
N ASN A 214 17.28 8.60 12.53
CA ASN A 214 16.74 7.23 12.68
C ASN A 214 16.96 6.67 14.11
N ASP A 215 17.93 7.19 14.85
CA ASP A 215 18.24 6.75 16.21
C ASP A 215 17.42 7.46 17.28
N SER A 216 16.51 8.38 16.90
CA SER A 216 15.68 9.06 17.88
C SER A 216 14.76 8.10 18.62
N GLN A 217 14.48 8.40 19.89
CA GLN A 217 13.58 7.57 20.70
C GLN A 217 12.17 7.51 20.11
N PHE A 218 11.70 8.61 19.53
CA PHE A 218 10.40 8.66 18.91
C PHE A 218 10.32 7.75 17.67
N VAL A 219 11.31 7.82 16.78
CA VAL A 219 11.35 7.00 15.55
C VAL A 219 11.41 5.51 15.90
N ASN A 220 12.23 5.15 16.90
CA ASN A 220 12.33 3.76 17.38
C ASN A 220 11.01 3.26 17.99
N LEU A 221 10.33 4.11 18.77
CA LEU A 221 9.02 3.76 19.33
C LEU A 221 7.96 3.63 18.22
N ALA A 222 7.94 4.59 17.30
CA ALA A 222 7.03 4.56 16.15
C ALA A 222 7.24 3.29 15.30
N GLN A 223 8.50 2.93 15.01
CA GLN A 223 8.82 1.71 14.29
C GLN A 223 8.32 0.46 15.05
N THR A 224 8.56 0.39 16.36
CA THR A 224 8.06 -0.72 17.19
C THR A 224 6.54 -0.88 17.11
N VAL A 225 5.81 0.23 17.07
CA VAL A 225 4.35 0.21 16.90
C VAL A 225 3.96 -0.27 15.49
N LEU A 226 4.70 0.14 14.46
CA LEU A 226 4.42 -0.15 13.05
C LEU A 226 4.89 -1.54 12.62
N ASP A 227 5.85 -2.14 13.32
CA ASP A 227 6.47 -3.43 12.99
C ASP A 227 5.49 -4.53 12.55
N PRO A 228 4.32 -4.72 13.20
CA PRO A 228 3.37 -5.75 12.76
C PRO A 228 2.70 -5.49 11.40
N GLY A 229 2.84 -4.29 10.83
CA GLY A 229 2.34 -3.92 9.51
C GLY A 229 3.45 -3.68 8.49
N ASP A 230 4.70 -3.60 8.94
CA ASP A 230 5.84 -3.20 8.13
C ASP A 230 6.41 -4.38 7.31
N PRO A 231 6.52 -4.25 5.98
CA PRO A 231 7.06 -5.30 5.13
C PRO A 231 8.51 -5.70 5.45
N ILE A 232 9.29 -4.85 6.14
CA ILE A 232 10.66 -5.19 6.55
C ILE A 232 10.72 -6.49 7.35
N ASN A 233 9.72 -6.71 8.20
CA ASN A 233 9.65 -7.88 9.06
C ASN A 233 9.20 -9.15 8.32
N TYR A 234 8.65 -9.01 7.12
CA TYR A 234 8.10 -10.09 6.33
C TYR A 234 8.95 -10.46 5.11
N ALA A 235 9.74 -9.53 4.58
CA ALA A 235 10.55 -9.72 3.39
C ALA A 235 11.42 -10.99 3.38
N PRO A 236 12.10 -11.36 4.47
CA PRO A 236 12.89 -12.60 4.51
C PRO A 236 12.07 -13.85 4.20
N TYR A 237 10.81 -13.89 4.65
CA TYR A 237 9.90 -15.03 4.44
C TYR A 237 9.36 -15.12 3.03
N ALA A 238 9.43 -14.05 2.25
CA ALA A 238 9.05 -14.11 0.83
C ALA A 238 10.11 -14.82 -0.02
N LEU A 239 11.39 -14.68 0.33
CA LEU A 239 12.51 -15.07 -0.53
C LEU A 239 13.48 -16.09 0.11
N LYS A 240 14.03 -15.78 1.29
CA LYS A 240 15.12 -16.55 1.90
C LYS A 240 14.65 -17.71 2.78
N ASP A 241 13.60 -17.47 3.55
CA ASP A 241 13.09 -18.41 4.56
C ASP A 241 11.55 -18.52 4.43
N PRO A 242 11.06 -19.06 3.31
CA PRO A 242 9.62 -19.15 3.07
C PRO A 242 8.89 -19.84 4.21
N LEU A 243 7.62 -19.48 4.41
CA LEU A 243 6.75 -20.14 5.36
C LEU A 243 6.72 -21.66 5.12
N VAL A 244 6.52 -22.43 6.16
CA VAL A 244 6.58 -23.89 6.10
C VAL A 244 5.65 -24.44 5.00
N GLY A 245 6.24 -25.17 4.07
CA GLY A 245 5.52 -25.76 2.92
C GLY A 245 5.44 -24.85 1.69
N GLU A 246 5.96 -23.62 1.77
CA GLU A 246 5.95 -22.66 0.67
C GLU A 246 7.28 -22.64 -0.09
N LYS A 247 7.24 -22.07 -1.30
CA LYS A 247 8.39 -21.80 -2.13
C LYS A 247 8.70 -20.30 -2.13
N PRO A 248 9.97 -19.92 -2.38
CA PRO A 248 10.31 -18.52 -2.60
C PRO A 248 9.40 -17.89 -3.65
N LYS A 249 9.00 -16.64 -3.43
CA LYS A 249 8.21 -15.87 -4.39
C LYS A 249 9.09 -15.36 -5.52
N ASN A 250 8.50 -15.14 -6.70
CA ASN A 250 9.14 -14.46 -7.81
C ASN A 250 8.76 -12.98 -7.75
N ILE A 251 9.66 -12.13 -7.29
CA ILE A 251 9.40 -10.70 -7.11
C ILE A 251 10.35 -9.91 -8.01
N LEU A 252 9.75 -9.08 -8.87
CA LEU A 252 10.47 -8.01 -9.55
C LEU A 252 10.29 -6.72 -8.74
N GLN A 253 11.37 -6.20 -8.20
CA GLN A 253 11.40 -4.87 -7.59
C GLN A 253 11.89 -3.86 -8.60
N ILE A 254 11.22 -2.73 -8.67
CA ILE A 254 11.61 -1.57 -9.46
C ILE A 254 11.89 -0.42 -8.48
N GLU A 255 13.05 0.19 -8.60
CA GLU A 255 13.46 1.34 -7.79
C GLU A 255 13.65 2.57 -8.69
N VAL A 256 13.27 3.73 -8.16
CA VAL A 256 13.52 5.02 -8.80
C VAL A 256 14.70 5.67 -8.11
N ILE A 257 15.74 5.96 -8.88
CA ILE A 257 16.93 6.69 -8.38
C ILE A 257 16.49 8.11 -7.98
N TRP A 258 16.88 8.55 -6.80
CA TRP A 258 16.48 9.84 -6.22
C TRP A 258 14.97 9.95 -5.94
N ASP A 259 14.34 8.86 -5.54
CA ASP A 259 12.97 8.92 -5.06
C ASP A 259 12.87 9.78 -3.79
N HIS A 260 12.06 10.83 -3.85
CA HIS A 260 11.85 11.75 -2.74
C HIS A 260 10.75 11.31 -1.77
N LEU A 261 9.95 10.31 -2.14
CA LEU A 261 8.83 9.81 -1.33
C LEU A 261 9.19 8.49 -0.65
N VAL A 262 9.71 7.53 -1.42
CA VAL A 262 10.22 6.25 -0.91
C VAL A 262 11.71 6.17 -1.23
N PRO A 263 12.55 6.79 -0.42
CA PRO A 263 13.97 6.93 -0.73
C PRO A 263 14.68 5.58 -0.77
N ASN A 264 15.60 5.44 -1.71
CA ASN A 264 16.51 4.31 -1.78
C ASN A 264 17.51 4.44 -0.63
N SER A 265 17.33 3.69 0.42
CA SER A 265 18.21 3.70 1.60
C SER A 265 19.65 3.24 1.31
N SER A 266 19.89 2.67 0.12
CA SER A 266 21.20 2.24 -0.34
C SER A 266 22.20 3.38 -0.59
N ASN A 267 21.78 4.65 -0.62
CA ASN A 267 22.68 5.75 -0.99
C ASN A 267 23.28 6.52 0.18
N GLU A 268 22.71 6.46 1.40
CA GLU A 268 23.20 7.30 2.51
C GLU A 268 23.15 6.67 3.91
N GLY A 269 22.85 5.38 4.09
CA GLY A 269 22.70 4.80 5.42
C GLY A 269 22.98 3.31 5.55
N PRO A 270 23.09 2.80 6.78
CA PRO A 270 23.49 1.42 7.08
C PRO A 270 22.40 0.36 6.82
N CYS A 271 21.26 0.75 6.25
CA CYS A 271 20.21 -0.19 5.88
C CYS A 271 20.04 -0.16 4.35
N PRO A 272 20.69 -1.07 3.61
CA PRO A 272 20.38 -1.27 2.20
C PRO A 272 18.90 -1.60 2.05
N GLY A 273 18.28 -1.17 0.96
CA GLY A 273 16.87 -1.44 0.70
C GLY A 273 16.57 -2.92 0.93
N ILE A 274 15.66 -3.21 1.81
CA ILE A 274 15.41 -4.52 2.42
C ILE A 274 15.26 -5.63 1.40
N TRP A 275 14.70 -5.27 0.25
CA TRP A 275 14.50 -6.19 -0.86
C TRP A 275 15.80 -6.39 -1.65
N THR A 276 16.70 -5.41 -1.69
CA THR A 276 17.98 -5.49 -2.39
C THR A 276 18.90 -6.50 -1.73
N GLU A 277 19.03 -6.51 -0.40
CA GLU A 277 19.79 -7.55 0.32
C GLU A 277 19.17 -8.93 0.14
N ALA A 278 17.84 -9.02 0.12
CA ALA A 278 17.17 -10.28 -0.15
C ALA A 278 17.41 -10.77 -1.59
N ALA A 279 17.47 -9.84 -2.57
CA ALA A 279 17.73 -10.16 -3.97
C ALA A 279 19.22 -10.46 -4.24
N GLU A 280 20.15 -9.70 -3.66
CA GLU A 280 21.60 -9.93 -3.80
C GLU A 280 22.04 -11.30 -3.25
N ALA A 281 21.37 -11.79 -2.23
CA ALA A 281 21.64 -13.13 -1.69
C ALA A 281 21.13 -14.27 -2.59
N LEU A 282 20.39 -13.97 -3.66
CA LEU A 282 19.93 -14.94 -4.66
C LEU A 282 20.75 -14.93 -5.94
N LEU A 283 21.70 -13.98 -6.09
CA LEU A 283 22.65 -14.00 -7.21
C LEU A 283 23.71 -15.06 -6.92
N PRO A 284 24.06 -15.92 -7.92
CA PRO A 284 25.03 -16.99 -7.76
C PRO A 284 26.45 -16.49 -7.51
#